data_9c2c701698c6df2dcdd716c0d3d655ce
#
_entry.id   9c2c701698c6df2dcdd716c0d3d655ce
#
_cell.length_a   1.000
_cell.length_b   1.000
_cell.length_c   1.000
_cell.angle_alpha   90.00
_cell.angle_beta   90.00
_cell.angle_gamma   90.00
#
_symmetry.space_group_name_H-M   'P 1'
#
loop_
_entity.id
_entity.type
_entity.pdbx_description
1 polymer ?
#
loop_
_entity_poly.entity_id
_entity_poly.type
_entity_poly.pdbx_seq_one_letter_code
_entity_poly.pdbx_strand_id
1 'polypeptide(L)'
;MGNLLFDICFFLLAVAGTSFVVVMRNRFDLWLSLPTCAAWALKGARHLYYDWMIAAMGNMEAEDIFLFVRKAHLVLGGMDRLVTLFLCAALVRVGILAQYSRWYRKALKNGI
;
A
#
# COMPACT_ATOMS: atom_id res chain seq x y z
N MET A 1 20.68 -8.32 -6.85
CA MET A 1 20.34 -7.38 -7.92
C MET A 1 18.96 -7.63 -8.53
N GLY A 2 18.55 -8.89 -8.70
CA GLY A 2 17.22 -9.20 -9.23
C GLY A 2 16.09 -8.63 -8.37
N ASN A 3 16.26 -8.60 -7.06
CA ASN A 3 15.25 -8.08 -6.14
C ASN A 3 15.04 -6.58 -6.28
N LEU A 4 16.12 -5.82 -6.50
CA LEU A 4 16.02 -4.37 -6.69
C LEU A 4 15.23 -4.04 -7.95
N LEU A 5 15.51 -4.72 -9.05
CA LEU A 5 14.78 -4.53 -10.30
C LEU A 5 13.30 -4.86 -10.12
N PHE A 6 12.99 -5.96 -9.45
CA PHE A 6 11.62 -6.35 -9.14
C PHE A 6 10.91 -5.28 -8.31
N ASP A 7 11.59 -4.75 -7.28
CA ASP A 7 11.02 -3.74 -6.40
C ASP A 7 10.75 -2.44 -7.14
N ILE A 8 11.65 -2.03 -8.04
CA ILE A 8 11.46 -0.84 -8.88
C ILE A 8 10.25 -1.04 -9.80
N CYS A 9 10.15 -2.19 -10.45
CA CYS A 9 9.02 -2.52 -11.31
C CYS A 9 7.71 -2.52 -10.53
N PHE A 10 7.70 -3.11 -9.34
CA PHE A 10 6.54 -3.15 -8.46
C PHE A 10 6.08 -1.74 -8.09
N PHE A 11 7.02 -0.86 -7.73
CA PHE A 11 6.71 0.52 -7.38
C PHE A 11 6.17 1.29 -8.59
N LEU A 12 6.77 1.12 -9.76
CA LEU A 12 6.31 1.77 -10.98
C LEU A 12 4.90 1.30 -11.36
N LEU A 13 4.61 0.02 -11.20
CA LEU A 13 3.26 -0.50 -11.43
C LEU A 13 2.26 0.12 -10.46
N ALA A 14 2.64 0.30 -9.20
CA ALA A 14 1.78 0.93 -8.20
C ALA A 14 1.48 2.39 -8.56
N VAL A 15 2.50 3.15 -9.00
CA VAL A 15 2.34 4.53 -9.44
C VAL A 15 1.44 4.60 -10.68
N ALA A 16 1.68 3.74 -11.66
CA ALA A 16 0.88 3.67 -12.87
C ALA A 16 -0.57 3.33 -12.55
N GLY A 17 -0.80 2.34 -11.70
CA GLY A 17 -2.15 1.95 -11.26
C GLY A 17 -2.88 3.06 -10.53
N THR A 18 -2.18 3.77 -9.64
CA THR A 18 -2.75 4.92 -8.92
C THR A 18 -3.13 6.03 -9.90
N SER A 19 -2.25 6.33 -10.86
CA SER A 19 -2.53 7.34 -11.87
C SER A 19 -3.73 6.96 -12.71
N PHE A 20 -3.83 5.69 -13.12
CA PHE A 20 -4.97 5.18 -13.88
C PHE A 20 -6.28 5.34 -13.11
N VAL A 21 -6.28 4.98 -11.82
CA VAL A 21 -7.47 5.12 -10.96
C VAL A 21 -7.89 6.60 -10.85
N VAL A 22 -6.93 7.50 -10.68
CA VAL A 22 -7.22 8.94 -10.57
C VAL A 22 -7.81 9.48 -11.86
N VAL A 23 -7.25 9.08 -13.02
CA VAL A 23 -7.75 9.51 -14.33
C VAL A 23 -9.16 8.95 -14.58
N MET A 24 -9.39 7.70 -14.22
CA MET A 24 -10.66 7.01 -14.42
C MET A 24 -11.56 7.02 -13.19
N ARG A 25 -11.45 8.06 -12.38
CA ARG A 25 -12.12 8.14 -11.07
C ARG A 25 -13.62 7.90 -11.11
N ASN A 26 -14.28 8.22 -12.22
CA ASN A 26 -15.72 8.02 -12.37
C ASN A 26 -16.11 6.54 -12.55
N ARG A 27 -15.14 5.68 -12.86
CA ARG A 27 -15.35 4.25 -13.11
C ARG A 27 -14.99 3.36 -11.92
N PHE A 28 -14.34 3.92 -10.91
CA PHE A 28 -13.86 3.18 -9.76
C PHE A 28 -14.46 3.71 -8.48
N ASP A 29 -14.66 2.82 -7.52
CA ASP A 29 -14.97 3.23 -6.15
C ASP A 29 -13.68 3.76 -5.53
N LEU A 30 -13.57 5.07 -5.40
CA LEU A 30 -12.35 5.71 -4.91
C LEU A 30 -12.03 5.32 -3.48
N TRP A 31 -13.05 5.11 -2.65
CA TRP A 31 -12.84 4.70 -1.27
C TRP A 31 -12.16 3.34 -1.17
N LEU A 32 -12.45 2.42 -2.11
CA LEU A 32 -11.82 1.11 -2.15
C LEU A 32 -10.48 1.17 -2.89
N SER A 33 -10.44 1.86 -4.04
CA SER A 33 -9.28 1.85 -4.93
C SER A 33 -8.12 2.66 -4.41
N LEU A 34 -8.36 3.87 -3.86
CA LEU A 34 -7.28 4.74 -3.40
C LEU A 34 -6.51 4.14 -2.20
N PRO A 35 -7.17 3.64 -1.13
CA PRO A 35 -6.42 3.00 -0.05
C PRO A 35 -5.64 1.77 -0.52
N THR A 36 -6.19 0.98 -1.43
CA THR A 36 -5.51 -0.20 -1.96
C THR A 36 -4.26 0.21 -2.75
N CYS A 37 -4.39 1.21 -3.61
CA CYS A 37 -3.26 1.73 -4.38
C CYS A 37 -2.21 2.36 -3.46
N ALA A 38 -2.64 3.12 -2.44
CA ALA A 38 -1.73 3.73 -1.47
C ALA A 38 -0.96 2.67 -0.69
N ALA A 39 -1.63 1.59 -0.27
CA ALA A 39 -0.98 0.48 0.42
C ALA A 39 0.05 -0.19 -0.48
N TRP A 40 -0.27 -0.42 -1.73
CA TRP A 40 0.64 -1.00 -2.71
C TRP A 40 1.87 -0.11 -2.93
N ALA A 41 1.66 1.19 -3.13
CA ALA A 41 2.74 2.14 -3.32
C ALA A 41 3.65 2.22 -2.10
N LEU A 42 3.08 2.25 -0.89
CA LEU A 42 3.86 2.25 0.36
C LEU A 42 4.66 0.97 0.51
N LYS A 43 4.10 -0.17 0.15
CA LYS A 43 4.81 -1.44 0.21
C LYS A 43 6.00 -1.45 -0.75
N GLY A 44 5.81 -0.94 -1.97
CA GLY A 44 6.90 -0.78 -2.93
C GLY A 44 7.98 0.17 -2.44
N ALA A 45 7.58 1.32 -1.89
CA ALA A 45 8.51 2.29 -1.31
C ALA A 45 9.29 1.68 -0.13
N ARG A 46 8.63 0.86 0.69
CA ARG A 46 9.28 0.16 1.81
C ARG A 46 10.37 -0.77 1.31
N HIS A 47 10.11 -1.53 0.26
CA HIS A 47 11.11 -2.43 -0.32
C HIS A 47 12.29 -1.66 -0.89
N LEU A 48 12.04 -0.57 -1.60
CA LEU A 48 13.10 0.29 -2.14
C LEU A 48 13.93 0.92 -1.02
N TYR A 49 13.28 1.38 0.04
CA TYR A 49 13.94 1.95 1.19
C TYR A 49 14.84 0.92 1.87
N TYR A 50 14.36 -0.31 2.02
CA TYR A 50 15.13 -1.41 2.61
C TYR A 50 16.38 -1.72 1.76
N ASP A 51 16.22 -1.78 0.44
CA ASP A 51 17.36 -2.02 -0.47
C ASP A 51 18.39 -0.91 -0.38
N TRP A 52 17.92 0.36 -0.33
CA TRP A 52 18.79 1.52 -0.15
C TRP A 52 19.52 1.46 1.20
N MET A 53 18.81 1.07 2.25
CA MET A 53 19.37 0.95 3.59
C MET A 53 20.53 -0.06 3.62
N ILE A 54 20.32 -1.24 3.02
CA ILE A 54 21.37 -2.28 2.95
C ILE A 54 22.60 -1.76 2.19
N ALA A 55 22.39 -1.10 1.07
CA ALA A 55 23.47 -0.54 0.28
C ALA A 55 24.24 0.54 1.06
N ALA A 56 23.53 1.40 1.79
CA ALA A 56 24.16 2.46 2.58
C ALA A 56 24.97 1.89 3.76
N MET A 57 24.51 0.81 4.38
CA MET A 57 25.21 0.20 5.51
C MET A 57 26.59 -0.36 5.14
N GLY A 58 26.79 -0.74 3.90
CA GLY A 58 28.06 -1.28 3.42
C GLY A 58 29.25 -0.32 3.58
N ASN A 59 28.99 0.99 3.67
CA ASN A 59 30.01 2.02 3.76
C ASN A 59 30.10 2.69 5.13
N MET A 60 29.36 2.20 6.12
CA MET A 60 29.29 2.79 7.45
C MET A 60 30.15 2.06 8.47
N GLU A 61 30.60 2.79 9.50
CA GLU A 61 31.25 2.21 10.66
C GLU A 61 30.22 1.55 11.58
N ALA A 62 30.67 0.62 12.43
CA ALA A 62 29.78 -0.19 13.27
C ALA A 62 28.85 0.65 14.16
N GLU A 63 29.37 1.73 14.77
CA GLU A 63 28.57 2.61 15.62
C GLU A 63 27.46 3.32 14.82
N ASP A 64 27.83 3.81 13.64
CA ASP A 64 26.88 4.49 12.75
C ASP A 64 25.82 3.53 12.22
N ILE A 65 26.19 2.28 11.94
CA ILE A 65 25.27 1.25 11.50
C ILE A 65 24.19 1.02 12.54
N PHE A 66 24.56 0.93 13.82
CA PHE A 66 23.59 0.70 14.90
C PHE A 66 22.53 1.80 14.97
N LEU A 67 22.97 3.06 14.95
CA LEU A 67 22.05 4.21 14.97
C LEU A 67 21.20 4.26 13.71
N PHE A 68 21.80 4.00 12.56
CA PHE A 68 21.12 4.00 11.27
C PHE A 68 20.03 2.93 11.21
N VAL A 69 20.34 1.69 11.63
CA VAL A 69 19.38 0.58 11.67
C VAL A 69 18.22 0.90 12.60
N ARG A 70 18.50 1.52 13.75
CA ARG A 70 17.46 1.89 14.70
C ARG A 70 16.48 2.89 14.08
N LYS A 71 16.97 3.93 13.41
CA LYS A 71 16.13 4.91 12.72
C LYS A 71 15.36 4.28 11.57
N ALA A 72 16.04 3.45 10.79
CA ALA A 72 15.43 2.75 9.66
C ALA A 72 14.31 1.82 10.12
N HIS A 73 14.50 1.12 11.23
CA HIS A 73 13.49 0.24 11.80
C HIS A 73 12.23 1.02 12.19
N LEU A 74 12.37 2.22 12.76
CA LEU A 74 11.23 3.06 13.10
C LEU A 74 10.48 3.50 11.82
N VAL A 75 11.20 3.88 10.77
CA VAL A 75 10.59 4.28 9.50
C VAL A 75 9.85 3.09 8.85
N LEU A 76 10.50 1.93 8.80
CA LEU A 76 9.89 0.72 8.22
C LEU A 76 8.64 0.30 9.01
N GLY A 77 8.71 0.35 10.34
CA GLY A 77 7.57 0.04 11.18
C GLY A 77 6.41 1.00 10.96
N GLY A 78 6.70 2.30 10.80
CA GLY A 78 5.70 3.31 10.47
C GLY A 78 5.03 3.04 9.13
N MET A 79 5.83 2.69 8.11
CA MET A 79 5.29 2.32 6.79
C MET A 79 4.39 1.10 6.86
N ASP A 80 4.78 0.07 7.61
CA ASP A 80 3.96 -1.14 7.78
C ASP A 80 2.63 -0.83 8.45
N ARG A 81 2.63 0.05 9.46
CA ARG A 81 1.39 0.48 10.12
C ARG A 81 0.48 1.23 9.17
N LEU A 82 1.03 2.12 8.35
CA LEU A 82 0.24 2.84 7.34
C LEU A 82 -0.35 1.88 6.30
N VAL A 83 0.43 0.90 5.83
CA VAL A 83 -0.08 -0.12 4.91
C VAL A 83 -1.25 -0.87 5.54
N THR A 84 -1.11 -1.27 6.80
CA THR A 84 -2.17 -1.96 7.53
C THR A 84 -3.42 -1.09 7.65
N LEU A 85 -3.27 0.19 7.98
CA LEU A 85 -4.41 1.12 8.08
C LEU A 85 -5.13 1.27 6.75
N PHE A 86 -4.40 1.43 5.64
CA PHE A 86 -5.03 1.55 4.32
C PHE A 86 -5.74 0.27 3.92
N LEU A 87 -5.16 -0.90 4.21
CA LEU A 87 -5.81 -2.18 3.93
C LEU A 87 -7.06 -2.38 4.79
N CYS A 88 -7.03 -1.97 6.06
CA CYS A 88 -8.19 -2.00 6.93
C CYS A 88 -9.31 -1.11 6.40
N ALA A 89 -8.99 0.10 5.93
CA ALA A 89 -9.96 1.00 5.32
C ALA A 89 -10.60 0.37 4.09
N ALA A 90 -9.80 -0.28 3.24
CA ALA A 90 -10.30 -0.99 2.06
C ALA A 90 -11.23 -2.14 2.45
N LEU A 91 -10.86 -2.93 3.47
CA LEU A 91 -11.68 -4.03 3.96
C LEU A 91 -13.00 -3.54 4.53
N VAL A 92 -12.99 -2.44 5.27
CA VAL A 92 -14.23 -1.83 5.79
C VAL A 92 -15.15 -1.45 4.64
N ARG A 93 -14.58 -0.85 3.59
CA ARG A 93 -15.37 -0.48 2.40
C ARG A 93 -15.95 -1.71 1.71
N VAL A 94 -15.19 -2.78 1.57
CA VAL A 94 -15.69 -4.04 1.00
C VAL A 94 -16.86 -4.56 1.83
N GLY A 95 -16.76 -4.53 3.16
CA GLY A 95 -17.82 -4.95 4.06
C GLY A 95 -19.09 -4.11 3.89
N ILE A 96 -18.93 -2.78 3.78
CA ILE A 96 -20.06 -1.87 3.57
C ILE A 96 -20.75 -2.18 2.23
N LEU A 97 -19.98 -2.36 1.15
CA LEU A 97 -20.51 -2.65 -0.17
C LEU A 97 -21.23 -4.01 -0.18
N ALA A 98 -20.67 -5.02 0.47
CA ALA A 98 -21.28 -6.35 0.55
C ALA A 98 -22.61 -6.29 1.30
N GLN A 99 -22.65 -5.56 2.42
CA GLN A 99 -23.86 -5.40 3.19
C GLN A 99 -24.94 -4.61 2.43
N TYR A 100 -24.53 -3.55 1.74
CA TYR A 100 -25.43 -2.78 0.89
C TYR A 100 -26.02 -3.66 -0.24
N SER A 101 -25.19 -4.49 -0.86
CA SER A 101 -25.64 -5.41 -1.91
C SER A 101 -26.66 -6.42 -1.37
N ARG A 102 -26.44 -6.97 -0.17
CA ARG A 102 -27.39 -7.88 0.47
C ARG A 102 -28.72 -7.18 0.75
N TRP A 103 -28.66 -5.97 1.28
CA TRP A 103 -29.85 -5.18 1.58
C TRP A 103 -30.64 -4.88 0.31
N TYR A 104 -29.96 -4.51 -0.76
CA TYR A 104 -30.56 -4.22 -2.06
C TYR A 104 -31.25 -5.46 -2.65
N ARG A 105 -30.61 -6.61 -2.59
CA ARG A 105 -31.19 -7.88 -3.04
C ARG A 105 -32.44 -8.25 -2.24
N LYS A 106 -32.38 -8.04 -0.94
CA LYS A 106 -33.52 -8.30 -0.04
C LYS A 106 -34.70 -7.40 -0.39
N ALA A 107 -34.44 -6.12 -0.64
CA ALA A 107 -35.47 -5.17 -1.04
C ALA A 107 -36.12 -5.56 -2.36
N LEU A 108 -35.32 -5.95 -3.36
CA LEU A 108 -35.83 -6.44 -4.65
C LEU A 108 -36.68 -7.70 -4.48
N LYS A 109 -36.26 -8.63 -3.64
CA LYS A 109 -36.97 -9.88 -3.36
C LYS A 109 -38.33 -9.62 -2.70
N ASN A 110 -38.43 -8.57 -1.90
CA ASN A 110 -39.67 -8.19 -1.21
C ASN A 110 -40.59 -7.31 -2.05
N GLY A 111 -40.30 -7.13 -3.35
CA GLY A 111 -41.14 -6.41 -4.28
C GLY A 111 -41.09 -4.90 -4.20
N ILE A 112 -39.98 -4.35 -3.68
CA ILE A 112 -39.78 -2.90 -3.58
C ILE A 112 -39.11 -2.32 -4.85
#